data_69549d48411f76eb4edb33af4cd47a04
#
_entry.id   69549d48411f76eb4edb33af4cd47a04
#
_cell.length_a   1.000
_cell.length_b   1.000
_cell.length_c   1.000
_cell.angle_alpha   90.00
_cell.angle_beta   90.00
_cell.angle_gamma   90.00
#
_symmetry.space_group_name_H-M   'P 1'
#
loop_
_entity.id
_entity.type
_entity.pdbx_description
1 polymer ?
#
loop_
_entity_poly.entity_id
_entity_poly.type
_entity_poly.pdbx_seq_one_letter_code
_entity_poly.pdbx_strand_id
1 'polypeptide(L)'
;MQEEKKKVIDIRELGLSGGDFDLPLLSELVGQEITIREVRFRKGKYGEYAVVTLEDGKEYRTSSEVIIDQLKEIEKALEDSMVKARVKRVKNYYVLA
;
A
#
# COMPACT_ATOMS: atom_id res chain seq x y z
N MET A 1 34.33 -21.92 -0.88
CA MET A 1 33.96 -21.72 -0.79
C MET A 1 33.53 -21.01 -0.58
N GLN A 2 33.33 -21.01 -0.32
CA GLN A 2 32.91 -20.54 -0.10
C GLN A 2 32.34 -20.00 0.15
N GLU A 3 32.09 -20.10 0.05
CA GLU A 3 31.62 -19.76 0.27
C GLU A 3 31.10 -19.05 0.68
N GLU A 4 30.99 -18.97 0.55
CA GLU A 4 30.80 -18.57 1.01
C GLU A 4 30.40 -17.89 1.66
N LYS A 5 30.17 -18.20 1.21
CA LYS A 5 30.13 -17.57 2.47
C LYS A 5 29.28 -16.37 2.55
N LYS A 6 28.79 -15.95 1.44
CA LYS A 6 27.82 -14.88 1.45
C LYS A 6 26.55 -15.37 2.10
N LYS A 7 26.03 -14.53 2.95
CA LYS A 7 24.75 -14.80 3.60
C LYS A 7 23.64 -14.79 2.55
N VAL A 8 22.74 -15.75 2.65
CA VAL A 8 21.57 -15.79 1.79
C VAL A 8 20.49 -14.95 2.42
N ILE A 9 20.00 -13.97 1.70
CA ILE A 9 18.95 -13.07 2.17
C ILE A 9 17.71 -13.30 1.32
N ASP A 10 16.58 -13.54 2.00
CA ASP A 10 15.31 -13.67 1.32
C ASP A 10 14.91 -12.29 0.79
N ILE A 11 14.41 -12.24 -0.43
CA ILE A 11 14.01 -10.98 -1.06
C ILE A 11 12.98 -10.24 -0.20
N ARG A 12 12.20 -10.97 0.59
CA ARG A 12 11.22 -10.36 1.47
C ARG A 12 11.85 -9.57 2.59
N GLU A 13 13.05 -9.95 3.01
CA GLU A 13 13.78 -9.22 4.05
C GLU A 13 14.24 -7.86 3.56
N LEU A 14 14.37 -7.73 2.26
CA LEU A 14 14.79 -6.47 1.65
C LEU A 14 13.62 -5.54 1.38
N GLY A 15 12.41 -5.96 1.72
CA GLY A 15 11.23 -5.18 1.40
C GLY A 15 10.89 -5.21 -0.08
N LEU A 16 11.44 -6.17 -0.79
CA LEU A 16 11.22 -6.32 -2.24
C LEU A 16 10.43 -7.59 -2.51
N SER A 17 9.64 -8.02 -1.53
CA SER A 17 8.92 -9.27 -1.67
C SER A 17 7.95 -9.18 -2.85
N GLY A 18 7.84 -10.28 -3.58
CA GLY A 18 6.87 -10.36 -4.64
C GLY A 18 5.46 -10.13 -4.15
N GLY A 19 5.20 -10.50 -2.89
CA GLY A 19 3.87 -10.31 -2.32
C GLY A 19 3.40 -8.87 -2.38
N ASP A 20 4.23 -7.91 -1.96
CA ASP A 20 3.85 -6.50 -1.98
C ASP A 20 4.07 -5.87 -3.36
N PHE A 21 5.16 -6.20 -4.02
CA PHE A 21 5.47 -5.61 -5.33
C PHE A 21 4.57 -6.14 -6.42
N ASP A 22 4.01 -7.33 -6.23
CA ASP A 22 3.09 -7.90 -7.21
C ASP A 22 1.67 -7.39 -7.03
N LEU A 23 1.41 -6.66 -5.95
CA LEU A 23 0.07 -6.11 -5.74
C LEU A 23 -0.22 -5.02 -6.77
N PRO A 24 -1.46 -4.96 -7.25
CA PRO A 24 -1.82 -3.87 -8.16
C PRO A 24 -1.76 -2.53 -7.46
N LEU A 25 -1.62 -1.48 -8.24
CA LEU A 25 -1.56 -0.13 -7.71
C LEU A 25 -2.97 0.36 -7.39
N LEU A 26 -3.09 1.07 -6.27
CA LEU A 26 -4.37 1.67 -5.89
C LEU A 26 -4.87 2.63 -6.97
N SER A 27 -3.95 3.26 -7.72
CA SER A 27 -4.32 4.17 -8.79
C SER A 27 -5.08 3.50 -9.93
N GLU A 28 -5.04 2.17 -10.01
CA GLU A 28 -5.82 1.45 -11.01
C GLU A 28 -7.32 1.53 -10.72
N LEU A 29 -7.67 1.93 -9.51
CA LEU A 29 -9.07 2.04 -9.09
C LEU A 29 -9.62 3.45 -9.24
N VAL A 30 -8.92 4.33 -9.97
CA VAL A 30 -9.37 5.69 -10.20
C VAL A 30 -10.81 5.70 -10.70
N GLY A 31 -11.64 6.56 -10.10
CA GLY A 31 -13.03 6.67 -10.44
C GLY A 31 -13.94 5.70 -9.70
N GLN A 32 -13.36 4.77 -8.96
CA GLN A 32 -14.16 3.77 -8.25
C GLN A 32 -14.24 4.09 -6.76
N GLU A 33 -15.37 3.74 -6.18
CA GLU A 33 -15.55 3.81 -4.75
C GLU A 33 -15.03 2.52 -4.14
N ILE A 34 -14.27 2.64 -3.06
CA ILE A 34 -13.70 1.49 -2.37
C ILE A 34 -14.06 1.55 -0.89
N THR A 35 -14.08 0.39 -0.26
CA THR A 35 -14.30 0.30 1.19
C THR A 35 -13.03 -0.28 1.79
N ILE A 36 -12.35 0.51 2.59
CA ILE A 36 -11.06 0.15 3.18
C ILE A 36 -11.28 -0.54 4.51
N ARG A 37 -10.69 -1.72 4.65
CA ARG A 37 -10.78 -2.51 5.88
C ARG A 37 -9.51 -2.40 6.70
N GLU A 38 -8.36 -2.34 6.05
CA GLU A 38 -7.08 -2.35 6.74
C GLU A 38 -6.04 -1.60 5.93
N VAL A 39 -5.10 -0.97 6.62
CA VAL A 39 -3.97 -0.29 5.98
C VAL A 39 -2.70 -0.70 6.70
N ARG A 40 -1.67 -1.00 5.95
CA ARG A 40 -0.34 -1.28 6.51
C ARG A 40 0.67 -0.35 5.87
N PHE A 41 1.50 0.26 6.69
CA PHE A 41 2.56 1.15 6.21
C PHE A 41 3.89 0.41 6.24
N ARG A 42 4.66 0.55 5.17
CA ARG A 42 5.93 -0.13 5.04
C ARG A 42 6.97 0.80 4.46
N LYS A 43 8.23 0.48 4.72
CA LYS A 43 9.33 1.19 4.10
C LYS A 43 10.04 0.24 3.16
N GLY A 44 10.13 0.64 1.90
CA GLY A 44 10.86 -0.12 0.91
C GLY A 44 12.15 0.58 0.55
N LYS A 45 12.82 0.04 -0.46
CA LYS A 45 14.08 0.57 -0.95
C LYS A 45 13.95 2.00 -1.47
N TYR A 46 12.79 2.32 -2.00
CA TYR A 46 12.54 3.62 -2.64
C TYR A 46 11.64 4.53 -1.82
N GLY A 47 11.46 4.22 -0.55
CA GLY A 47 10.69 5.07 0.33
C GLY A 47 9.47 4.37 0.92
N GLU A 48 8.64 5.16 1.55
CA GLU A 48 7.45 4.64 2.21
C GLU A 48 6.36 4.29 1.20
N TYR A 49 5.67 3.20 1.44
CA TYR A 49 4.47 2.85 0.69
C TYR A 49 3.44 2.25 1.64
N ALA A 50 2.22 2.13 1.17
CA ALA A 50 1.15 1.57 1.98
C ALA A 50 0.47 0.45 1.21
N VAL A 51 -0.01 -0.55 1.96
CA VAL A 51 -0.84 -1.63 1.41
C VAL A 51 -2.23 -1.45 1.99
N VAL A 52 -3.20 -1.33 1.11
CA VAL A 52 -4.60 -1.12 1.47
C VAL A 52 -5.37 -2.40 1.21
N THR A 53 -6.04 -2.91 2.23
CA THR A 53 -6.89 -4.10 2.10
C THR A 53 -8.33 -3.64 2.06
N LEU A 54 -9.04 -4.02 1.02
CA LEU A 54 -10.43 -3.67 0.85
C LEU A 54 -11.35 -4.66 1.55
N GLU A 55 -12.61 -4.31 1.61
CA GLU A 55 -13.64 -5.12 2.27
C GLU A 55 -13.69 -6.55 1.75
N ASP A 56 -13.46 -6.74 0.45
CA ASP A 56 -13.52 -8.05 -0.19
C ASP A 56 -12.22 -8.84 -0.06
N GLY A 57 -11.24 -8.29 0.64
CA GLY A 57 -9.96 -8.96 0.86
C GLY A 57 -8.91 -8.64 -0.18
N LYS A 58 -9.25 -7.94 -1.23
CA LYS A 58 -8.27 -7.55 -2.25
C LYS A 58 -7.33 -6.51 -1.68
N GLU A 59 -6.08 -6.58 -2.11
CA GLU A 59 -5.03 -5.70 -1.63
C GLU A 59 -4.44 -4.88 -2.76
N TYR A 60 -4.13 -3.63 -2.47
CA TYR A 60 -3.54 -2.70 -3.41
C TYR A 60 -2.43 -1.93 -2.71
N ARG A 61 -1.42 -1.50 -3.47
CA ARG A 61 -0.36 -0.69 -2.89
C ARG A 61 -0.35 0.70 -3.48
N THR A 62 0.17 1.63 -2.72
CA THR A 62 0.32 3.00 -3.17
C THR A 62 1.57 3.61 -2.56
N SER A 63 2.28 4.40 -3.36
CA SER A 63 3.40 5.20 -2.86
C SER A 63 3.12 6.69 -3.00
N SER A 64 1.87 7.05 -3.28
CA SER A 64 1.46 8.44 -3.35
C SER A 64 1.53 9.07 -1.97
N GLU A 65 2.32 10.12 -1.81
CA GLU A 65 2.49 10.78 -0.51
C GLU A 65 1.17 11.34 -0.01
N VAL A 66 0.36 11.90 -0.92
CA VAL A 66 -0.93 12.47 -0.55
C VAL A 66 -1.83 11.38 0.02
N ILE A 67 -1.92 10.25 -0.68
CA ILE A 67 -2.78 9.15 -0.21
C ILE A 67 -2.23 8.55 1.07
N ILE A 68 -0.92 8.39 1.19
CA ILE A 68 -0.31 7.85 2.41
C ILE A 68 -0.68 8.72 3.61
N ASP A 69 -0.60 10.04 3.45
CA ASP A 69 -0.97 10.95 4.53
C ASP A 69 -2.45 10.82 4.88
N GLN A 70 -3.31 10.67 3.88
CA GLN A 70 -4.74 10.45 4.12
C GLN A 70 -4.97 9.13 4.83
N LEU A 71 -4.24 8.08 4.44
CA LEU A 71 -4.39 6.77 5.05
C LEU A 71 -3.96 6.77 6.51
N LYS A 72 -3.02 7.62 6.90
CA LYS A 72 -2.62 7.74 8.30
C LYS A 72 -3.77 8.24 9.15
N GLU A 73 -4.59 9.13 8.61
CA GLU A 73 -5.79 9.59 9.30
C GLU A 73 -6.89 8.54 9.26
N ILE A 74 -7.05 7.88 8.12
CA ILE A 74 -8.05 6.84 7.96
C ILE A 74 -7.76 5.67 8.91
N GLU A 75 -6.50 5.34 9.11
CA GLU A 75 -6.12 4.23 9.99
C GLU A 75 -6.72 4.37 11.38
N LYS A 76 -6.83 5.60 11.86
CA LYS A 76 -7.39 5.86 13.18
C LYS A 76 -8.84 5.42 13.28
N ALA A 77 -9.59 5.54 12.19
CA ALA A 77 -10.99 5.13 12.15
C ALA A 77 -11.14 3.63 11.93
N LEU A 78 -10.12 2.96 11.44
CA LEU A 78 -10.21 1.53 11.10
C LEU A 78 -10.21 0.61 12.31
N GLU A 79 -9.97 1.15 13.50
CA GLU A 79 -10.00 0.34 14.72
C GLU A 79 -11.40 -0.25 14.98
N ASP A 80 -12.43 0.48 14.58
CA ASP A 80 -13.81 0.04 14.83
C ASP A 80 -14.73 0.25 13.62
N SER A 81 -14.19 0.63 12.48
CA SER A 81 -15.00 0.95 11.30
C SER A 81 -14.26 0.62 10.03
N MET A 82 -15.01 0.43 8.95
CA MET A 82 -14.43 0.46 7.61
C MET A 82 -14.66 1.84 7.05
N VAL A 83 -13.80 2.28 6.14
CA VAL A 83 -13.89 3.62 5.59
C VAL A 83 -14.12 3.55 4.09
N LYS A 84 -15.15 4.23 3.65
CA LYS A 84 -15.50 4.30 2.24
C LYS A 84 -14.87 5.56 1.63
N ALA A 85 -14.28 5.40 0.46
CA ALA A 85 -13.63 6.51 -0.22
C ALA A 85 -13.63 6.26 -1.72
N ARG A 86 -13.44 7.32 -2.49
CA ARG A 86 -13.32 7.22 -3.94
C ARG A 86 -11.89 7.60 -4.33
N VAL A 87 -11.30 6.81 -5.20
CA VAL A 87 -9.96 7.11 -5.71
C VAL A 87 -10.12 8.13 -6.84
N LYS A 88 -9.48 9.27 -6.70
CA LYS A 88 -9.55 10.34 -7.71
C LYS A 88 -8.17 10.77 -8.15
N ARG A 89 -8.10 11.25 -9.36
CA ARG A 89 -6.89 11.87 -9.87
C ARG A 89 -7.13 13.38 -9.97
N VAL A 90 -6.22 14.15 -9.37
CA VAL A 90 -6.27 15.61 -9.39
C VAL A 90 -5.01 16.08 -10.09
N LYS A 91 -5.14 16.55 -11.32
CA LYS A 91 -4.00 16.96 -12.16
C LYS A 91 -3.02 15.79 -12.29
N ASN A 92 -1.90 15.84 -11.60
CA ASN A 92 -0.87 14.81 -11.73
C ASN A 92 -0.64 14.02 -10.44
N TYR A 93 -1.60 14.04 -9.53
CA TYR A 93 -1.50 13.21 -8.32
C TYR A 93 -2.86 12.58 -8.00
N TYR A 94 -2.83 11.62 -7.08
CA TYR A 94 -4.03 10.88 -6.69
C TYR A 94 -4.44 11.23 -5.27
N VAL A 95 -5.73 11.20 -5.00
CA VAL A 95 -6.29 11.47 -3.67
C VAL A 95 -7.44 10.52 -3.41
N LEU A 96 -7.78 10.38 -2.12
CA LEU A 96 -9.02 9.73 -1.70
C LEU A 96 -10.02 10.81 -1.34
N ALA A 97 -11.25 10.62 -1.73
CA ALA A 97 -12.30 11.60 -1.48
C ALA A 97 -13.59 10.95 -1.01
#